data_7329634a3efdd6f4008fc9fbb8b4a103
#
_entry.id   7329634a3efdd6f4008fc9fbb8b4a103
#
_cell.length_a   1.000
_cell.length_b   1.000
_cell.length_c   1.000
_cell.angle_alpha   90.00
_cell.angle_beta   90.00
_cell.angle_gamma   90.00
#
_symmetry.space_group_name_H-M   'P 1'
#
loop_
_entity.id
_entity.type
_entity.pdbx_description
1 polymer ?
#
loop_
_entity_poly.entity_id
_entity_poly.type
_entity_poly.pdbx_seq_one_letter_code
_entity_poly.pdbx_strand_id
1 'polypeptide(L)'
;MKTFAFCTGMEFAAPAVDVLAAQGTAPSLLIGYPPKLSHRSGYAPLQEAAEKYGIPLLETDDINDGRAHELVTGKGIDLLVVAGWSQLVRDPLLSACPLGAIGLHPTRLPEGRGRAPLPWTIIKGLTSSAVSLFFLNEGADEGELIAQRDFEVSRRDDVTEVYRKVTEINIELLATYVPLLLAGQVVARPQPPGGSWWERRRPEDGVIDWARPAGDVYDFVRALAAPYPGAFTSVDGRRLYVHSADLVEWGGADEPPGTVLAPVWSTGTAGVLVACGSRLLVVREAQWEGGERRDALALLEAGELPVGTRLGT
;
A
#
# COMPACT_ATOMS: atom_id res chain seq x y z
N MET A 1 -12.41 -4.60 32.64
CA MET A 1 -12.46 -3.76 31.39
C MET A 1 -12.08 -4.67 30.26
N LYS A 2 -12.83 -4.65 29.16
CA LYS A 2 -12.48 -5.44 27.97
C LYS A 2 -11.20 -4.90 27.31
N THR A 3 -10.39 -5.77 26.74
CA THR A 3 -9.04 -5.49 26.26
C THR A 3 -8.88 -5.94 24.81
N PHE A 4 -7.86 -5.42 24.13
CA PHE A 4 -7.57 -5.86 22.78
C PHE A 4 -6.07 -6.03 22.52
N ALA A 5 -5.75 -6.90 21.55
CA ALA A 5 -4.43 -7.02 20.96
C ALA A 5 -4.40 -6.31 19.61
N PHE A 6 -3.30 -5.62 19.29
CA PHE A 6 -3.10 -4.97 18.00
C PHE A 6 -1.95 -5.63 17.25
N CYS A 7 -2.31 -6.33 16.18
CA CYS A 7 -1.38 -6.99 15.26
C CYS A 7 -1.16 -6.10 14.04
N THR A 8 0.04 -5.60 13.88
CA THR A 8 0.44 -4.70 12.79
C THR A 8 1.97 -4.64 12.71
N GLY A 9 2.47 -4.00 11.70
CA GLY A 9 3.91 -3.72 11.50
C GLY A 9 4.08 -2.60 10.51
N MET A 10 3.06 -1.72 10.43
CA MET A 10 2.97 -0.65 9.45
C MET A 10 3.17 0.72 10.12
N GLU A 11 3.62 1.71 9.35
CA GLU A 11 3.96 3.06 9.83
C GLU A 11 2.82 3.75 10.61
N PHE A 12 1.56 3.47 10.31
CA PHE A 12 0.43 4.06 11.04
C PHE A 12 0.24 3.48 12.44
N ALA A 13 0.94 2.41 12.81
CA ALA A 13 0.73 1.69 14.07
C ALA A 13 1.02 2.55 15.31
N ALA A 14 2.19 3.20 15.36
CA ALA A 14 2.55 4.04 16.49
C ALA A 14 1.60 5.24 16.66
N PRO A 15 1.26 6.02 15.60
CA PRO A 15 0.22 7.04 15.69
C PRO A 15 -1.15 6.52 16.13
N ALA A 16 -1.56 5.32 15.67
CA ALA A 16 -2.82 4.72 16.10
C ALA A 16 -2.81 4.38 17.59
N VAL A 17 -1.72 3.80 18.09
CA VAL A 17 -1.55 3.52 19.53
C VAL A 17 -1.59 4.82 20.33
N ASP A 18 -0.94 5.89 19.87
CA ASP A 18 -0.95 7.21 20.54
C ASP A 18 -2.39 7.74 20.69
N VAL A 19 -3.17 7.72 19.61
CA VAL A 19 -4.56 8.19 19.62
C VAL A 19 -5.44 7.33 20.53
N LEU A 20 -5.33 6.00 20.43
CA LEU A 20 -6.10 5.07 21.28
C LEU A 20 -5.74 5.22 22.76
N ALA A 21 -4.45 5.36 23.09
CA ALA A 21 -3.99 5.58 24.46
C ALA A 21 -4.51 6.91 25.04
N ALA A 22 -4.51 7.98 24.24
CA ALA A 22 -5.06 9.28 24.65
C ALA A 22 -6.57 9.22 24.96
N GLN A 23 -7.28 8.27 24.34
CA GLN A 23 -8.70 7.99 24.61
C GLN A 23 -8.91 7.02 25.80
N GLY A 24 -7.84 6.58 26.47
CA GLY A 24 -7.91 5.59 27.54
C GLY A 24 -8.15 4.15 27.04
N THR A 25 -7.90 3.88 25.77
CA THR A 25 -8.13 2.58 25.14
C THR A 25 -6.84 2.10 24.48
N ALA A 26 -5.76 1.95 25.27
CA ALA A 26 -4.49 1.41 24.78
C ALA A 26 -4.60 -0.13 24.55
N PRO A 27 -3.88 -0.70 23.56
CA PRO A 27 -3.81 -2.15 23.42
C PRO A 27 -3.11 -2.80 24.62
N SER A 28 -3.53 -4.00 24.99
CA SER A 28 -2.92 -4.80 26.08
C SER A 28 -1.80 -5.73 25.57
N LEU A 29 -1.67 -5.84 24.26
CA LEU A 29 -0.64 -6.60 23.58
C LEU A 29 -0.42 -6.00 22.18
N LEU A 30 0.84 -5.78 21.82
CA LEU A 30 1.25 -5.50 20.44
C LEU A 30 1.84 -6.76 19.82
N ILE A 31 1.52 -6.99 18.54
CA ILE A 31 2.09 -8.08 17.73
C ILE A 31 2.66 -7.43 16.46
N GLY A 32 3.96 -7.54 16.26
CA GLY A 32 4.68 -6.87 15.17
C GLY A 32 5.59 -7.78 14.37
N TYR A 33 6.05 -7.27 13.24
CA TYR A 33 7.11 -7.93 12.48
C TYR A 33 8.48 -7.71 13.12
N PRO A 34 9.35 -8.73 13.17
CA PRO A 34 10.71 -8.57 13.65
C PRO A 34 11.56 -7.71 12.67
N PRO A 35 12.65 -7.05 13.15
CA PRO A 35 13.51 -6.19 12.33
C PRO A 35 14.08 -6.84 11.08
N LYS A 36 14.26 -8.16 11.05
CA LYS A 36 14.68 -8.91 9.84
C LYS A 36 13.73 -8.75 8.65
N LEU A 37 12.50 -8.28 8.87
CA LEU A 37 11.48 -8.01 7.85
C LEU A 37 11.35 -6.52 7.49
N SER A 38 12.31 -5.68 7.88
CA SER A 38 12.33 -4.24 7.58
C SER A 38 12.33 -3.89 6.08
N HIS A 39 12.65 -4.85 5.21
CA HIS A 39 12.56 -4.69 3.76
C HIS A 39 11.12 -4.67 3.21
N ARG A 40 10.12 -4.96 4.04
CA ARG A 40 8.70 -4.89 3.63
C ARG A 40 8.27 -3.43 3.49
N SER A 41 7.55 -3.14 2.41
CA SER A 41 7.00 -1.80 2.18
C SER A 41 6.09 -1.37 3.34
N GLY A 42 6.32 -0.15 3.86
CA GLY A 42 5.56 0.42 4.96
C GLY A 42 5.87 -0.20 6.34
N TYR A 43 6.93 -1.00 6.47
CA TYR A 43 7.36 -1.55 7.77
C TYR A 43 7.72 -0.43 8.75
N ALA A 44 7.22 -0.56 9.98
CA ALA A 44 7.69 0.21 11.11
C ALA A 44 7.83 -0.69 12.36
N PRO A 45 8.90 -0.52 13.15
CA PRO A 45 9.06 -1.22 14.42
C PRO A 45 8.05 -0.72 15.45
N LEU A 46 7.59 -1.62 16.33
CA LEU A 46 6.64 -1.28 17.40
C LEU A 46 7.31 -1.07 18.76
N GLN A 47 8.62 -1.20 18.83
CA GLN A 47 9.40 -1.17 20.05
C GLN A 47 9.18 0.13 20.84
N GLU A 48 9.31 1.29 20.19
CA GLU A 48 9.16 2.59 20.83
C GLU A 48 7.72 2.79 21.37
N ALA A 49 6.70 2.38 20.63
CA ALA A 49 5.32 2.46 21.10
C ALA A 49 5.06 1.50 22.29
N ALA A 50 5.62 0.29 22.24
CA ALA A 50 5.54 -0.68 23.32
C ALA A 50 6.18 -0.15 24.61
N GLU A 51 7.38 0.40 24.52
CA GLU A 51 8.12 0.99 25.66
C GLU A 51 7.40 2.22 26.23
N LYS A 52 6.95 3.14 25.36
CA LYS A 52 6.26 4.38 25.72
C LYS A 52 5.03 4.13 26.59
N TYR A 53 4.29 3.09 26.29
CA TYR A 53 3.03 2.77 26.97
C TYR A 53 3.12 1.55 27.91
N GLY A 54 4.28 0.93 28.04
CA GLY A 54 4.48 -0.28 28.86
C GLY A 54 3.67 -1.48 28.35
N ILE A 55 3.45 -1.58 27.03
CA ILE A 55 2.65 -2.63 26.40
C ILE A 55 3.58 -3.78 26.03
N PRO A 56 3.26 -5.04 26.40
CA PRO A 56 4.00 -6.20 25.93
C PRO A 56 4.01 -6.30 24.40
N LEU A 57 5.17 -6.62 23.82
CA LEU A 57 5.36 -6.78 22.39
C LEU A 57 5.75 -8.22 22.06
N LEU A 58 5.02 -8.85 21.13
CA LEU A 58 5.42 -10.07 20.46
C LEU A 58 5.93 -9.74 19.06
N GLU A 59 7.17 -10.07 18.77
CA GLU A 59 7.67 -10.04 17.39
C GLU A 59 7.60 -11.44 16.76
N THR A 60 6.91 -11.56 15.62
CA THR A 60 6.80 -12.80 14.87
C THR A 60 6.75 -12.56 13.36
N ASP A 61 7.30 -13.48 12.60
CA ASP A 61 7.17 -13.56 11.14
C ASP A 61 6.04 -14.51 10.71
N ASP A 62 5.50 -15.30 11.63
CA ASP A 62 4.31 -16.13 11.43
C ASP A 62 3.31 -15.94 12.57
N ILE A 63 2.17 -15.29 12.27
CA ILE A 63 1.11 -15.05 13.23
C ILE A 63 0.43 -16.35 13.71
N ASN A 64 0.58 -17.42 12.96
CA ASN A 64 -0.05 -18.71 13.21
C ASN A 64 0.89 -19.74 13.88
N ASP A 65 2.06 -19.31 14.36
CA ASP A 65 3.05 -20.19 15.01
C ASP A 65 2.68 -20.66 16.44
N GLY A 66 1.52 -20.25 16.92
CA GLY A 66 0.99 -20.60 18.26
C GLY A 66 1.30 -19.56 19.35
N ARG A 67 2.40 -18.84 19.28
CA ARG A 67 2.82 -17.86 20.31
C ARG A 67 1.81 -16.72 20.48
N ALA A 68 1.27 -16.21 19.38
CA ALA A 68 0.23 -15.18 19.42
C ALA A 68 -1.05 -15.70 20.10
N HIS A 69 -1.48 -16.92 19.79
CA HIS A 69 -2.63 -17.56 20.42
C HIS A 69 -2.41 -17.74 21.93
N GLU A 70 -1.26 -18.25 22.36
CA GLU A 70 -0.93 -18.42 23.78
C GLU A 70 -0.96 -17.10 24.55
N LEU A 71 -0.42 -16.03 23.99
CA LEU A 71 -0.41 -14.71 24.63
C LEU A 71 -1.80 -14.08 24.68
N VAL A 72 -2.57 -14.19 23.60
CA VAL A 72 -3.94 -13.66 23.50
C VAL A 72 -4.85 -14.35 24.53
N THR A 73 -4.80 -15.68 24.60
CA THR A 73 -5.61 -16.46 25.55
C THR A 73 -5.12 -16.30 27.00
N GLY A 74 -3.79 -16.35 27.22
CA GLY A 74 -3.19 -16.21 28.56
C GLY A 74 -3.43 -14.83 29.19
N LYS A 75 -3.61 -13.79 28.38
CA LYS A 75 -3.95 -12.43 28.84
C LYS A 75 -5.49 -12.18 28.91
N GLY A 76 -6.30 -13.09 28.40
CA GLY A 76 -7.75 -12.90 28.32
C GLY A 76 -8.14 -11.75 27.40
N ILE A 77 -7.50 -11.63 26.25
CA ILE A 77 -7.80 -10.57 25.25
C ILE A 77 -9.19 -10.80 24.66
N ASP A 78 -10.00 -9.74 24.64
CA ASP A 78 -11.38 -9.80 24.16
C ASP A 78 -11.52 -9.58 22.65
N LEU A 79 -10.63 -8.78 22.03
CA LEU A 79 -10.68 -8.41 20.62
C LEU A 79 -9.28 -8.48 20.00
N LEU A 80 -9.16 -9.07 18.80
CA LEU A 80 -7.95 -9.02 18.01
C LEU A 80 -8.12 -8.01 16.87
N VAL A 81 -7.26 -7.00 16.80
CA VAL A 81 -7.20 -6.03 15.71
C VAL A 81 -6.03 -6.39 14.81
N VAL A 82 -6.26 -6.61 13.52
CA VAL A 82 -5.23 -6.98 12.54
C VAL A 82 -5.25 -5.97 11.39
N ALA A 83 -4.17 -5.23 11.22
CA ALA A 83 -4.10 -4.20 10.18
C ALA A 83 -2.74 -4.19 9.49
N GLY A 84 -2.76 -4.27 8.15
CA GLY A 84 -1.54 -4.31 7.36
C GLY A 84 -0.70 -5.58 7.54
N TRP A 85 -1.30 -6.67 7.97
CA TRP A 85 -0.65 -7.98 8.10
C TRP A 85 -0.80 -8.80 6.82
N SER A 86 0.25 -9.47 6.38
CA SER A 86 0.28 -10.12 5.06
C SER A 86 -0.19 -11.59 5.06
N GLN A 87 -0.42 -12.16 6.23
CA GLN A 87 -0.89 -13.54 6.39
C GLN A 87 -2.35 -13.55 6.83
N LEU A 88 -3.10 -14.57 6.42
CA LEU A 88 -4.40 -14.85 7.00
C LEU A 88 -4.23 -15.34 8.43
N VAL A 89 -5.01 -14.79 9.33
CA VAL A 89 -5.13 -15.31 10.70
C VAL A 89 -6.01 -16.56 10.65
N ARG A 90 -5.54 -17.65 11.22
CA ARG A 90 -6.22 -18.94 11.23
C ARG A 90 -6.56 -19.35 12.64
N ASP A 91 -7.42 -20.33 12.77
CA ASP A 91 -7.64 -20.99 14.05
C ASP A 91 -6.37 -21.72 14.54
N PRO A 92 -6.13 -21.75 15.85
CA PRO A 92 -7.05 -21.32 16.93
C PRO A 92 -7.02 -19.82 17.26
N LEU A 93 -6.13 -18.99 16.65
CA LEU A 93 -6.01 -17.57 16.98
C LEU A 93 -7.23 -16.76 16.51
N LEU A 94 -7.79 -17.10 15.34
CA LEU A 94 -8.94 -16.37 14.76
C LEU A 94 -10.15 -16.38 15.71
N SER A 95 -10.41 -17.51 16.36
CA SER A 95 -11.52 -17.70 17.30
C SER A 95 -11.15 -17.47 18.77
N ALA A 96 -9.92 -17.05 19.07
CA ALA A 96 -9.41 -16.91 20.43
C ALA A 96 -10.09 -15.80 21.25
N CYS A 97 -10.59 -14.76 20.59
CA CYS A 97 -11.14 -13.58 21.24
C CYS A 97 -12.67 -13.61 21.27
N PRO A 98 -13.31 -13.41 22.45
CA PRO A 98 -14.77 -13.42 22.56
C PRO A 98 -15.51 -12.39 21.70
N LEU A 99 -14.89 -11.26 21.40
CA LEU A 99 -15.42 -10.24 20.51
C LEU A 99 -14.98 -10.42 19.05
N GLY A 100 -14.25 -11.51 18.76
CA GLY A 100 -13.75 -11.82 17.43
C GLY A 100 -12.45 -11.12 17.06
N ALA A 101 -12.15 -11.20 15.78
CA ALA A 101 -11.00 -10.53 15.16
C ALA A 101 -11.49 -9.57 14.07
N ILE A 102 -10.90 -8.39 13.97
CA ILE A 102 -11.23 -7.38 12.97
C ILE A 102 -10.02 -7.04 12.11
N GLY A 103 -10.28 -6.63 10.87
CA GLY A 103 -9.27 -6.22 9.91
C GLY A 103 -9.58 -4.88 9.25
N LEU A 104 -8.53 -4.26 8.72
CA LEU A 104 -8.62 -3.08 7.85
C LEU A 104 -8.09 -3.44 6.46
N HIS A 105 -8.89 -3.15 5.43
CA HIS A 105 -8.51 -3.36 4.04
C HIS A 105 -8.77 -2.10 3.22
N PRO A 106 -7.76 -1.54 2.50
CA PRO A 106 -7.90 -0.25 1.84
C PRO A 106 -8.54 -0.36 0.45
N THR A 107 -9.68 -1.03 0.38
CA THR A 107 -10.59 -1.01 -0.77
C THR A 107 -12.03 -0.93 -0.29
N ARG A 108 -12.93 -0.61 -1.22
CA ARG A 108 -14.38 -0.68 -0.98
C ARG A 108 -14.86 -2.13 -1.10
N LEU A 109 -14.68 -2.93 -0.05
CA LEU A 109 -15.18 -4.30 -0.06
C LEU A 109 -16.69 -4.36 -0.40
N PRO A 110 -17.11 -5.33 -1.23
CA PRO A 110 -16.39 -6.56 -1.65
C PRO A 110 -15.43 -6.37 -2.84
N GLU A 111 -15.27 -5.17 -3.38
CA GLU A 111 -14.36 -4.92 -4.48
C GLU A 111 -12.89 -4.88 -4.00
N GLY A 112 -12.00 -5.50 -4.77
CA GLY A 112 -10.57 -5.43 -4.50
C GLY A 112 -10.08 -6.21 -3.27
N ARG A 113 -10.74 -7.32 -2.92
CA ARG A 113 -10.20 -8.27 -1.95
C ARG A 113 -8.81 -8.75 -2.37
N GLY A 114 -7.99 -9.21 -1.44
CA GLY A 114 -6.72 -9.87 -1.74
C GLY A 114 -5.50 -9.02 -1.48
N ARG A 115 -4.65 -8.80 -2.50
CA ARG A 115 -3.30 -8.30 -2.30
C ARG A 115 -3.02 -6.99 -3.04
N ALA A 116 -2.01 -6.26 -2.53
CA ALA A 116 -1.49 -5.02 -3.13
C ALA A 116 -2.60 -3.99 -3.46
N PRO A 117 -3.54 -3.70 -2.54
CA PRO A 117 -4.72 -2.89 -2.84
C PRO A 117 -4.38 -1.48 -3.33
N LEU A 118 -3.38 -0.80 -2.74
CA LEU A 118 -3.05 0.58 -3.12
C LEU A 118 -2.49 0.70 -4.54
N PRO A 119 -1.47 -0.10 -4.94
CA PRO A 119 -1.03 -0.10 -6.34
C PRO A 119 -2.17 -0.42 -7.32
N TRP A 120 -2.99 -1.42 -7.02
CA TRP A 120 -4.09 -1.79 -7.91
C TRP A 120 -5.16 -0.71 -8.03
N THR A 121 -5.45 0.03 -6.96
CA THR A 121 -6.37 1.19 -7.00
C THR A 121 -5.94 2.19 -8.08
N ILE A 122 -4.65 2.49 -8.13
CA ILE A 122 -4.11 3.44 -9.10
C ILE A 122 -3.98 2.82 -10.49
N ILE A 123 -3.42 1.60 -10.62
CA ILE A 123 -3.21 0.91 -11.92
C ILE A 123 -4.53 0.70 -12.65
N LYS A 124 -5.63 0.51 -11.91
CA LYS A 124 -6.98 0.37 -12.47
C LYS A 124 -7.64 1.71 -12.80
N GLY A 125 -6.94 2.83 -12.60
CA GLY A 125 -7.45 4.17 -12.90
C GLY A 125 -8.64 4.58 -12.02
N LEU A 126 -8.78 4.01 -10.81
CA LEU A 126 -9.88 4.37 -9.93
C LEU A 126 -9.68 5.81 -9.41
N THR A 127 -10.75 6.59 -9.45
CA THR A 127 -10.76 7.98 -8.94
C THR A 127 -11.20 8.08 -7.48
N SER A 128 -11.66 6.98 -6.91
CA SER A 128 -12.02 6.87 -5.49
C SER A 128 -11.93 5.42 -5.04
N SER A 129 -11.70 5.23 -3.74
CA SER A 129 -11.75 3.92 -3.08
C SER A 129 -12.27 4.12 -1.66
N ALA A 130 -12.11 3.13 -0.79
CA ALA A 130 -12.44 3.25 0.62
C ALA A 130 -11.47 2.44 1.47
N VAL A 131 -11.44 2.71 2.77
CA VAL A 131 -10.93 1.76 3.74
C VAL A 131 -12.12 1.05 4.37
N SER A 132 -12.09 -0.26 4.37
CA SER A 132 -13.09 -1.12 4.99
C SER A 132 -12.59 -1.70 6.30
N LEU A 133 -13.33 -1.48 7.37
CA LEU A 133 -13.19 -2.15 8.66
C LEU A 133 -14.20 -3.28 8.70
N PHE A 134 -13.76 -4.50 9.00
CA PHE A 134 -14.61 -5.69 8.91
C PHE A 134 -14.17 -6.77 9.88
N PHE A 135 -15.07 -7.71 10.22
CA PHE A 135 -14.70 -8.92 10.97
C PHE A 135 -13.89 -9.87 10.09
N LEU A 136 -12.84 -10.44 10.66
CA LEU A 136 -12.08 -11.51 9.99
C LEU A 136 -12.85 -12.83 10.10
N ASN A 137 -12.73 -13.65 9.06
CA ASN A 137 -13.18 -15.03 9.01
C ASN A 137 -12.11 -15.89 8.33
N GLU A 138 -12.39 -17.13 7.99
CA GLU A 138 -11.46 -18.03 7.31
C GLU A 138 -11.08 -17.58 5.90
N GLY A 139 -11.96 -16.81 5.24
CA GLY A 139 -11.72 -16.24 3.91
C GLY A 139 -10.93 -14.94 3.96
N ALA A 140 -10.27 -14.61 2.88
CA ALA A 140 -9.53 -13.34 2.81
C ALA A 140 -10.50 -12.20 2.47
N ASP A 141 -10.61 -11.22 3.38
CA ASP A 141 -11.39 -9.98 3.23
C ASP A 141 -12.90 -10.22 2.94
N GLU A 142 -13.46 -11.33 3.45
CA GLU A 142 -14.86 -11.75 3.17
C GLU A 142 -15.83 -11.52 4.35
N GLY A 143 -15.32 -11.18 5.51
CA GLY A 143 -16.14 -11.05 6.72
C GLY A 143 -17.09 -9.85 6.69
N GLU A 144 -17.96 -9.78 7.70
CA GLU A 144 -18.99 -8.74 7.79
C GLU A 144 -18.39 -7.35 7.99
N LEU A 145 -18.93 -6.37 7.25
CA LEU A 145 -18.50 -4.97 7.31
C LEU A 145 -18.99 -4.30 8.60
N ILE A 146 -18.06 -3.62 9.27
CA ILE A 146 -18.33 -2.74 10.39
C ILE A 146 -18.50 -1.31 9.88
N ALA A 147 -17.54 -0.83 9.12
CA ALA A 147 -17.55 0.53 8.56
C ALA A 147 -16.76 0.60 7.25
N GLN A 148 -17.07 1.61 6.46
CA GLN A 148 -16.30 1.97 5.29
C GLN A 148 -16.15 3.50 5.26
N ARG A 149 -14.94 3.98 4.99
CA ARG A 149 -14.63 5.40 4.82
C ARG A 149 -14.00 5.63 3.47
N ASP A 150 -14.66 6.44 2.67
CA ASP A 150 -14.24 6.76 1.30
C ASP A 150 -13.06 7.73 1.28
N PHE A 151 -12.25 7.64 0.23
CA PHE A 151 -11.23 8.61 -0.13
C PHE A 151 -11.15 8.79 -1.65
N GLU A 152 -10.76 9.99 -2.06
CA GLU A 152 -10.52 10.31 -3.45
C GLU A 152 -9.08 9.98 -3.86
N VAL A 153 -8.92 9.53 -5.11
CA VAL A 153 -7.64 9.32 -5.78
C VAL A 153 -7.56 10.29 -6.94
N SER A 154 -6.87 11.40 -6.75
CA SER A 154 -6.68 12.39 -7.80
C SER A 154 -5.68 11.91 -8.85
N ARG A 155 -5.71 12.53 -10.04
CA ARG A 155 -4.72 12.23 -11.08
C ARG A 155 -3.28 12.57 -10.69
N ARG A 156 -3.08 13.41 -9.68
CA ARG A 156 -1.76 13.82 -9.19
C ARG A 156 -1.27 13.01 -8.01
N ASP A 157 -2.16 12.22 -7.39
CA ASP A 157 -1.76 11.35 -6.28
C ASP A 157 -0.91 10.21 -6.83
N ASP A 158 0.26 10.04 -6.30
CA ASP A 158 1.00 8.80 -6.38
C ASP A 158 0.61 7.85 -5.24
N VAL A 159 1.21 6.68 -5.20
CA VAL A 159 0.90 5.71 -4.15
C VAL A 159 1.33 6.18 -2.75
N THR A 160 2.31 7.07 -2.63
CA THR A 160 2.74 7.68 -1.36
C THR A 160 1.61 8.54 -0.77
N GLU A 161 0.99 9.37 -1.62
CA GLU A 161 -0.14 10.22 -1.19
C GLU A 161 -1.39 9.38 -0.87
N VAL A 162 -1.68 8.35 -1.67
CA VAL A 162 -2.77 7.41 -1.37
C VAL A 162 -2.51 6.67 -0.04
N TYR A 163 -1.26 6.26 0.20
CA TYR A 163 -0.86 5.62 1.45
C TYR A 163 -1.08 6.55 2.66
N ARG A 164 -0.74 7.84 2.53
CA ARG A 164 -0.98 8.85 3.58
C ARG A 164 -2.48 8.98 3.91
N LYS A 165 -3.34 9.10 2.88
CA LYS A 165 -4.80 9.17 3.06
C LYS A 165 -5.34 7.93 3.77
N VAL A 166 -4.91 6.74 3.35
CA VAL A 166 -5.31 5.46 3.96
C VAL A 166 -4.82 5.38 5.42
N THR A 167 -3.62 5.85 5.70
CA THR A 167 -3.06 5.91 7.05
C THR A 167 -3.95 6.73 8.00
N GLU A 168 -4.36 7.93 7.59
CA GLU A 168 -5.24 8.80 8.37
C GLU A 168 -6.60 8.13 8.63
N ILE A 169 -7.17 7.51 7.61
CA ILE A 169 -8.46 6.81 7.74
C ILE A 169 -8.34 5.57 8.63
N ASN A 170 -7.24 4.80 8.54
CA ASN A 170 -7.00 3.68 9.43
C ASN A 170 -7.02 4.11 10.90
N ILE A 171 -6.31 5.20 11.22
CA ILE A 171 -6.28 5.75 12.59
C ILE A 171 -7.68 6.21 13.02
N GLU A 172 -8.39 6.95 12.17
CA GLU A 172 -9.76 7.40 12.44
C GLU A 172 -10.71 6.23 12.73
N LEU A 173 -10.70 5.20 11.86
CA LEU A 173 -11.56 4.03 12.04
C LEU A 173 -11.23 3.26 13.31
N LEU A 174 -9.96 3.05 13.63
CA LEU A 174 -9.55 2.38 14.86
C LEU A 174 -9.95 3.19 16.10
N ALA A 175 -9.69 4.49 16.11
CA ALA A 175 -10.04 5.38 17.21
C ALA A 175 -11.55 5.44 17.48
N THR A 176 -12.35 5.34 16.41
CA THR A 176 -13.81 5.36 16.51
C THR A 176 -14.38 4.00 16.93
N TYR A 177 -13.96 2.93 16.28
CA TYR A 177 -14.66 1.64 16.39
C TYR A 177 -14.07 0.68 17.42
N VAL A 178 -12.79 0.77 17.79
CA VAL A 178 -12.23 -0.11 18.83
C VAL A 178 -12.93 0.11 20.19
N PRO A 179 -13.12 1.35 20.69
CA PRO A 179 -13.89 1.56 21.92
C PRO A 179 -15.33 1.05 21.84
N LEU A 180 -16.01 1.26 20.71
CA LEU A 180 -17.39 0.79 20.49
C LEU A 180 -17.49 -0.74 20.44
N LEU A 181 -16.52 -1.41 19.83
CA LEU A 181 -16.43 -2.88 19.80
C LEU A 181 -16.23 -3.45 21.21
N LEU A 182 -15.31 -2.87 21.98
CA LEU A 182 -15.09 -3.27 23.36
C LEU A 182 -16.33 -3.04 24.24
N ALA A 183 -17.13 -2.04 23.93
CA ALA A 183 -18.41 -1.78 24.59
C ALA A 183 -19.57 -2.68 24.10
N GLY A 184 -19.38 -3.45 23.02
CA GLY A 184 -20.44 -4.26 22.39
C GLY A 184 -21.50 -3.43 21.67
N GLN A 185 -21.14 -2.25 21.17
CA GLN A 185 -22.06 -1.27 20.56
C GLN A 185 -21.96 -1.22 19.02
N VAL A 186 -21.36 -2.23 18.40
CA VAL A 186 -21.19 -2.28 16.94
C VAL A 186 -22.15 -3.31 16.34
N VAL A 187 -22.78 -2.94 15.22
CA VAL A 187 -23.56 -3.83 14.39
C VAL A 187 -22.86 -3.97 13.04
N ALA A 188 -22.42 -5.16 12.74
CA ALA A 188 -21.86 -5.49 11.42
C ALA A 188 -22.95 -5.90 10.43
N ARG A 189 -22.63 -5.82 9.15
CA ARG A 189 -23.52 -6.23 8.05
C ARG A 189 -22.78 -7.12 7.08
N PRO A 190 -23.42 -8.12 6.48
CA PRO A 190 -22.82 -8.92 5.42
C PRO A 190 -22.32 -8.02 4.27
N GLN A 191 -21.23 -8.43 3.64
CA GLN A 191 -20.81 -7.79 2.39
C GLN A 191 -21.86 -8.04 1.31
N PRO A 192 -22.09 -7.08 0.39
CA PRO A 192 -22.91 -7.33 -0.79
C PRO A 192 -22.40 -8.54 -1.59
N PRO A 193 -23.28 -9.26 -2.30
CA PRO A 193 -22.84 -10.36 -3.16
C PRO A 193 -21.96 -9.85 -4.31
N GLY A 194 -21.08 -10.72 -4.82
CA GLY A 194 -20.13 -10.39 -5.87
C GLY A 194 -18.80 -9.88 -5.31
N GLY A 195 -18.19 -8.91 -6.01
CA GLY A 195 -16.90 -8.35 -5.70
C GLY A 195 -15.80 -8.82 -6.64
N SER A 196 -14.60 -8.35 -6.41
CA SER A 196 -13.42 -8.67 -7.22
C SER A 196 -12.24 -9.02 -6.33
N TRP A 197 -11.27 -9.73 -6.94
CA TRP A 197 -10.04 -10.14 -6.29
C TRP A 197 -8.85 -9.52 -7.00
N TRP A 198 -7.89 -9.01 -6.22
CA TRP A 198 -6.66 -8.44 -6.74
C TRP A 198 -5.47 -9.31 -6.35
N GLU A 199 -4.63 -9.55 -7.34
CA GLU A 199 -3.50 -10.47 -7.21
C GLU A 199 -2.33 -9.84 -6.43
N ARG A 200 -1.48 -10.70 -5.90
CA ARG A 200 -0.20 -10.30 -5.33
C ARG A 200 0.68 -9.70 -6.42
N ARG A 201 1.30 -8.57 -6.12
CA ARG A 201 2.37 -8.01 -6.94
C ARG A 201 3.74 -8.37 -6.36
N ARG A 202 4.68 -8.56 -7.26
CA ARG A 202 6.10 -8.80 -6.96
C ARG A 202 6.93 -7.69 -7.61
N PRO A 203 8.21 -7.49 -7.20
CA PRO A 203 9.08 -6.50 -7.85
C PRO A 203 9.18 -6.71 -9.37
N GLU A 204 9.18 -7.97 -9.84
CA GLU A 204 9.26 -8.34 -11.26
C GLU A 204 8.05 -7.86 -12.06
N ASP A 205 6.90 -7.67 -11.40
CA ASP A 205 5.68 -7.15 -12.04
C ASP A 205 5.75 -5.64 -12.30
N GLY A 206 6.88 -4.99 -11.99
CA GLY A 206 7.13 -3.56 -12.21
C GLY A 206 7.59 -3.20 -13.61
N VAL A 207 7.61 -4.12 -14.57
CA VAL A 207 8.02 -3.86 -15.96
C VAL A 207 7.03 -2.95 -16.66
N ILE A 208 7.51 -1.84 -17.22
CA ILE A 208 6.69 -0.89 -17.99
C ILE A 208 6.42 -1.46 -19.38
N ASP A 209 5.14 -1.58 -19.71
CA ASP A 209 4.69 -1.85 -21.09
C ASP A 209 4.43 -0.51 -21.82
N TRP A 210 5.40 -0.07 -22.57
CA TRP A 210 5.32 1.18 -23.34
C TRP A 210 4.29 1.14 -24.47
N ALA A 211 3.84 -0.06 -24.90
CA ALA A 211 2.80 -0.21 -25.91
C ALA A 211 1.41 0.17 -25.40
N ARG A 212 1.24 0.35 -24.09
CA ARG A 212 -0.02 0.83 -23.51
C ARG A 212 -0.22 2.33 -23.74
N PRO A 213 -1.46 2.83 -23.62
CA PRO A 213 -1.72 4.27 -23.63
C PRO A 213 -0.90 5.01 -22.55
N ALA A 214 -0.46 6.24 -22.87
CA ALA A 214 0.35 7.04 -21.94
C ALA A 214 -0.31 7.22 -20.56
N GLY A 215 -1.65 7.32 -20.49
CA GLY A 215 -2.39 7.37 -19.24
C GLY A 215 -2.21 6.13 -18.37
N ASP A 216 -2.20 4.96 -18.98
CA ASP A 216 -2.00 3.69 -18.28
C ASP A 216 -0.56 3.54 -17.79
N VAL A 217 0.43 3.97 -18.61
CA VAL A 217 1.85 3.98 -18.23
C VAL A 217 2.08 4.97 -17.08
N TYR A 218 1.46 6.14 -17.14
CA TYR A 218 1.49 7.12 -16.06
C TYR A 218 0.94 6.56 -14.75
N ASP A 219 -0.26 5.96 -14.80
CA ASP A 219 -0.88 5.33 -13.63
C ASP A 219 -0.01 4.20 -13.09
N PHE A 220 0.64 3.44 -13.97
CA PHE A 220 1.55 2.37 -13.57
C PHE A 220 2.80 2.91 -12.84
N VAL A 221 3.41 3.97 -13.34
CA VAL A 221 4.58 4.61 -12.72
C VAL A 221 4.22 5.17 -11.35
N ARG A 222 3.16 5.98 -11.23
CA ARG A 222 2.76 6.60 -9.95
C ARG A 222 2.21 5.59 -8.93
N ALA A 223 1.72 4.43 -9.37
CA ALA A 223 1.28 3.34 -8.50
C ALA A 223 2.45 2.60 -7.83
N LEU A 224 3.63 2.67 -8.39
CA LEU A 224 4.82 1.97 -7.92
C LEU A 224 5.89 2.91 -7.35
N ALA A 225 5.55 4.18 -7.10
CA ALA A 225 6.40 5.12 -6.37
C ALA A 225 6.70 4.59 -4.94
N ALA A 226 7.56 5.28 -4.21
CA ALA A 226 7.88 4.89 -2.83
C ALA A 226 6.57 4.69 -2.00
N PRO A 227 6.52 3.70 -1.10
CA PRO A 227 7.60 2.81 -0.63
C PRO A 227 7.82 1.53 -1.47
N TYR A 228 7.27 1.45 -2.66
CA TYR A 228 7.48 0.32 -3.56
C TYR A 228 8.80 0.47 -4.33
N PRO A 229 9.32 -0.63 -4.94
CA PRO A 229 10.62 -0.61 -5.63
C PRO A 229 10.70 0.31 -6.84
N GLY A 230 9.54 0.69 -7.42
CA GLY A 230 9.46 1.50 -8.64
C GLY A 230 9.05 0.70 -9.88
N ALA A 231 8.46 1.40 -10.85
CA ALA A 231 8.29 0.89 -12.20
C ALA A 231 9.64 0.90 -12.92
N PHE A 232 9.89 -0.05 -13.80
CA PHE A 232 11.17 -0.12 -14.51
C PHE A 232 11.02 -0.60 -15.95
N THR A 233 12.03 -0.29 -16.72
CA THR A 233 12.22 -0.74 -18.11
C THR A 233 13.65 -1.28 -18.28
N SER A 234 13.95 -1.86 -19.42
CA SER A 234 15.31 -2.23 -19.82
C SER A 234 15.80 -1.36 -20.97
N VAL A 235 17.11 -1.17 -21.04
CA VAL A 235 17.82 -0.54 -22.15
C VAL A 235 19.11 -1.34 -22.34
N ASP A 236 19.25 -2.00 -23.47
CA ASP A 236 20.41 -2.86 -23.77
C ASP A 236 20.73 -3.88 -22.64
N GLY A 237 19.65 -4.48 -22.07
CA GLY A 237 19.75 -5.44 -20.99
C GLY A 237 20.03 -4.86 -19.60
N ARG A 238 20.17 -3.55 -19.44
CA ARG A 238 20.33 -2.85 -18.17
C ARG A 238 18.99 -2.33 -17.68
N ARG A 239 18.70 -2.44 -16.38
CA ARG A 239 17.46 -1.94 -15.79
C ARG A 239 17.54 -0.44 -15.52
N LEU A 240 16.48 0.27 -15.93
CA LEU A 240 16.23 1.68 -15.65
C LEU A 240 14.91 1.81 -14.89
N TYR A 241 14.93 2.26 -13.66
CA TYR A 241 13.74 2.60 -12.89
C TYR A 241 13.21 3.97 -13.32
N VAL A 242 11.89 4.09 -13.43
CA VAL A 242 11.17 5.35 -13.68
C VAL A 242 10.41 5.70 -12.42
N HIS A 243 10.84 6.75 -11.72
CA HIS A 243 10.29 7.13 -10.43
C HIS A 243 9.17 8.15 -10.51
N SER A 244 9.20 9.02 -11.51
CA SER A 244 8.13 9.98 -11.74
C SER A 244 7.97 10.31 -13.22
N ALA A 245 6.75 10.61 -13.61
CA ALA A 245 6.38 10.97 -14.97
C ALA A 245 5.24 12.00 -14.96
N ASP A 246 5.03 12.67 -16.07
CA ASP A 246 3.89 13.55 -16.31
C ASP A 246 3.20 13.21 -17.64
N LEU A 247 1.89 13.38 -17.64
CA LEU A 247 1.10 13.29 -18.87
C LEU A 247 1.21 14.59 -19.66
N VAL A 248 1.37 14.47 -20.98
CA VAL A 248 1.23 15.61 -21.89
C VAL A 248 -0.12 15.53 -22.60
N GLU A 249 -0.79 16.68 -22.72
CA GLU A 249 -2.11 16.77 -23.34
C GLU A 249 -2.05 16.79 -24.88
N TRP A 250 -0.87 17.03 -25.45
CA TRP A 250 -0.63 17.18 -26.90
C TRP A 250 0.28 16.08 -27.44
N GLY A 251 0.15 15.83 -28.73
CA GLY A 251 1.05 14.97 -29.51
C GLY A 251 0.64 13.49 -29.51
N GLY A 252 0.86 12.88 -30.67
CA GLY A 252 1.09 11.47 -30.89
C GLY A 252 2.51 11.31 -31.34
N ALA A 253 3.09 10.13 -31.22
CA ALA A 253 4.37 9.82 -31.85
C ALA A 253 4.07 8.88 -33.02
N ASP A 254 4.70 9.18 -34.17
CA ASP A 254 4.83 8.22 -35.25
C ASP A 254 5.94 7.19 -34.93
N GLU A 255 6.71 7.48 -33.87
CA GLU A 255 7.80 6.65 -33.39
C GLU A 255 7.27 5.44 -32.60
N PRO A 256 7.96 4.30 -32.67
CA PRO A 256 7.57 3.11 -31.92
C PRO A 256 7.53 3.35 -30.40
N PRO A 257 6.58 2.72 -29.65
CA PRO A 257 6.48 2.86 -28.20
C PRO A 257 7.80 2.55 -27.48
N GLY A 258 8.15 3.34 -26.44
CA GLY A 258 9.41 3.26 -25.71
C GLY A 258 10.54 4.08 -26.32
N THR A 259 10.34 4.77 -27.45
CA THR A 259 11.38 5.63 -28.03
C THR A 259 11.51 6.93 -27.24
N VAL A 260 12.72 7.26 -26.83
CA VAL A 260 13.12 8.56 -26.27
C VAL A 260 13.16 9.59 -27.40
N LEU A 261 12.35 10.63 -27.33
CA LEU A 261 12.11 11.55 -28.45
C LEU A 261 12.85 12.87 -28.31
N ALA A 262 12.70 13.54 -27.18
CA ALA A 262 13.22 14.90 -27.01
C ALA A 262 13.28 15.28 -25.51
N PRO A 263 14.15 16.23 -25.16
CA PRO A 263 14.06 16.90 -23.86
C PRO A 263 12.86 17.84 -23.84
N VAL A 264 12.26 17.99 -22.65
CA VAL A 264 11.19 18.96 -22.38
C VAL A 264 11.66 19.90 -21.29
N TRP A 265 11.63 21.19 -21.55
CA TRP A 265 11.87 22.26 -20.59
C TRP A 265 10.64 23.18 -20.54
N SER A 266 9.76 22.97 -19.59
CA SER A 266 8.68 23.93 -19.33
C SER A 266 8.57 24.19 -17.84
N THR A 267 8.01 25.35 -17.47
CA THR A 267 7.70 25.66 -16.07
C THR A 267 6.71 24.62 -15.52
N GLY A 268 7.22 23.72 -14.69
CA GLY A 268 6.44 22.67 -14.02
C GLY A 268 6.52 21.27 -14.62
N THR A 269 7.07 21.09 -15.85
CA THR A 269 7.22 19.77 -16.47
C THR A 269 8.56 19.69 -17.22
N ALA A 270 9.62 19.39 -16.50
CA ALA A 270 10.94 19.14 -17.09
C ALA A 270 11.21 17.63 -17.10
N GLY A 271 11.76 17.10 -18.18
CA GLY A 271 12.06 15.69 -18.34
C GLY A 271 12.36 15.27 -19.75
N VAL A 272 12.21 14.00 -20.02
CA VAL A 272 12.45 13.38 -21.33
C VAL A 272 11.16 12.81 -21.88
N LEU A 273 10.83 13.21 -23.10
CA LEU A 273 9.62 12.77 -23.80
C LEU A 273 9.81 11.35 -24.34
N VAL A 274 8.87 10.46 -24.05
CA VAL A 274 8.89 9.06 -24.48
C VAL A 274 7.58 8.73 -25.19
N ALA A 275 7.66 8.03 -26.31
CA ALA A 275 6.53 7.52 -27.04
C ALA A 275 5.85 6.39 -26.28
N CYS A 276 4.51 6.42 -26.21
CA CYS A 276 3.68 5.31 -25.70
C CYS A 276 2.79 4.78 -26.82
N GLY A 277 2.02 3.74 -26.57
CA GLY A 277 1.10 3.14 -27.54
C GLY A 277 0.05 4.13 -28.08
N SER A 278 -0.32 5.12 -27.28
CA SER A 278 -1.03 6.31 -27.72
C SER A 278 -0.53 7.50 -26.90
N ARG A 279 -0.27 8.64 -27.53
CA ARG A 279 0.26 9.87 -26.92
C ARG A 279 1.69 9.69 -26.36
N LEU A 280 2.12 10.69 -25.65
CA LEU A 280 3.47 10.83 -25.12
C LEU A 280 3.44 10.93 -23.60
N LEU A 281 4.54 10.52 -22.98
CA LEU A 281 4.79 10.63 -21.54
C LEU A 281 6.09 11.39 -21.31
N VAL A 282 6.14 12.28 -20.32
CA VAL A 282 7.39 12.88 -19.87
C VAL A 282 7.91 12.10 -18.69
N VAL A 283 9.04 11.43 -18.84
CA VAL A 283 9.79 10.84 -17.73
C VAL A 283 10.57 11.96 -17.05
N ARG A 284 10.35 12.16 -15.77
CA ARG A 284 10.98 13.25 -14.98
C ARG A 284 12.21 12.77 -14.25
N GLU A 285 12.08 11.66 -13.56
CA GLU A 285 13.15 11.10 -12.74
C GLU A 285 13.31 9.61 -13.02
N ALA A 286 14.55 9.23 -13.20
CA ALA A 286 14.92 7.85 -13.46
C ALA A 286 16.21 7.48 -12.70
N GLN A 287 16.46 6.16 -12.63
CA GLN A 287 17.59 5.61 -11.90
C GLN A 287 18.06 4.34 -12.58
N TRP A 288 19.32 4.30 -12.94
CA TRP A 288 19.95 3.04 -13.34
C TRP A 288 20.06 2.10 -12.14
N GLU A 289 19.85 0.82 -12.35
CA GLU A 289 20.02 -0.18 -11.28
C GLU A 289 21.41 -0.06 -10.64
N GLY A 290 21.43 0.07 -9.32
CA GLY A 290 22.66 0.31 -8.54
C GLY A 290 23.22 1.74 -8.59
N GLY A 291 22.58 2.64 -9.34
CA GLY A 291 22.95 4.06 -9.41
C GLY A 291 22.12 4.96 -8.49
N GLU A 292 22.27 6.26 -8.67
CA GLU A 292 21.49 7.28 -7.97
C GLU A 292 20.25 7.69 -8.78
N ARG A 293 19.19 8.11 -8.08
CA ARG A 293 18.00 8.73 -8.67
C ARG A 293 18.36 10.11 -9.18
N ARG A 294 18.06 10.40 -10.44
CA ARG A 294 18.43 11.62 -11.13
C ARG A 294 17.30 12.14 -12.00
N ASP A 295 17.32 13.43 -12.31
CA ASP A 295 16.49 14.00 -13.35
C ASP A 295 16.76 13.30 -14.68
N ALA A 296 15.71 12.93 -15.41
CA ALA A 296 15.85 12.26 -16.71
C ALA A 296 16.57 13.17 -17.74
N LEU A 297 16.41 14.49 -17.65
CA LEU A 297 17.19 15.44 -18.45
C LEU A 297 18.69 15.33 -18.17
N ALA A 298 19.09 15.21 -16.92
CA ALA A 298 20.52 15.05 -16.57
C ALA A 298 21.10 13.75 -17.14
N LEU A 299 20.31 12.67 -17.21
CA LEU A 299 20.71 11.42 -17.85
C LEU A 299 20.85 11.59 -19.37
N LEU A 300 19.96 12.37 -20.00
CA LEU A 300 20.03 12.68 -21.42
C LEU A 300 21.27 13.55 -21.74
N GLU A 301 21.50 14.60 -20.98
CA GLU A 301 22.65 15.52 -21.14
C GLU A 301 24.01 14.81 -20.94
N ALA A 302 24.04 13.83 -20.02
CA ALA A 302 25.22 12.99 -19.81
C ALA A 302 25.42 11.93 -20.91
N GLY A 303 24.50 11.82 -21.87
CA GLY A 303 24.54 10.80 -22.92
C GLY A 303 24.21 9.39 -22.44
N GLU A 304 23.66 9.26 -21.23
CA GLU A 304 23.28 7.96 -20.65
C GLU A 304 21.89 7.51 -21.11
N LEU A 305 21.04 8.45 -21.57
CA LEU A 305 19.71 8.20 -22.12
C LEU A 305 19.48 9.08 -23.36
N PRO A 306 20.22 8.87 -24.46
CA PRO A 306 20.15 9.74 -25.63
C PRO A 306 18.81 9.62 -26.38
N VAL A 307 18.50 10.66 -27.16
CA VAL A 307 17.36 10.62 -28.10
C VAL A 307 17.54 9.46 -29.07
N GLY A 308 16.45 8.76 -29.37
CA GLY A 308 16.45 7.55 -30.20
C GLY A 308 16.64 6.26 -29.38
N THR A 309 16.99 6.34 -28.09
CA THR A 309 17.05 5.14 -27.22
C THR A 309 15.70 4.43 -27.18
N ARG A 310 15.72 3.10 -27.27
CA ARG A 310 14.54 2.25 -27.14
C ARG A 310 14.48 1.70 -25.72
N LEU A 311 13.45 2.07 -24.99
CA LEU A 311 13.10 1.49 -23.70
C LEU A 311 12.33 0.18 -23.90
N GLY A 312 12.61 -0.84 -23.08
CA GLY A 312 11.98 -2.15 -23.18
C GLY A 312 12.76 -3.13 -24.07
N THR A 313 14.06 -2.91 -24.27
CA THR A 313 14.95 -3.78 -25.04
C THR A 313 15.94 -4.52 -24.17
#